data_7b33dfb9faae6680faa6684c61ccf6b2
#
_entry.id   7b33dfb9faae6680faa6684c61ccf6b2
#
_cell.length_a   1.000
_cell.length_b   1.000
_cell.length_c   1.000
_cell.angle_alpha   90.00
_cell.angle_beta   90.00
_cell.angle_gamma   90.00
#
_symmetry.space_group_name_H-M   'P 1'
#
loop_
_entity.id
_entity.type
_entity.pdbx_description
1 polymer ?
#
loop_
_entity_poly.entity_id
_entity_poly.type
_entity_poly.pdbx_seq_one_letter_code
_entity_poly.pdbx_strand_id
1 'polypeptide(L)'
;MLKILDIKNFTLIDHLQMQFFPGFSVITGETGAGKSIVIGAIGLLLGNRADARQVKKGREKCIIEATFDLSIYHSDVLKDFFLNNDLDYEPNECILRREVNVNGKSRAFVNDTPVNLSTIRELGEQLIDVHSQHQNLLLNKEDFQLNVVDIIARDKQQLADYKAAYDQLRKVQKELDDIRLQIERNHENEDFLRFQHKELSDANLQVDEQESLEQAAEIMSHAEDIKRVLHEADQSLYGEESGIVNETRNISSQLHNIESIYPGASELAERLDNCYIELKDISQEISSKMDDIEFDPQRFNDINERLDTIYTLQQKYHVSDVEGLIDKLAELDSLLNNIDNSDERLKELEQRVERLSTKCEEKANALSALRKTAAVEVEKELSKLLVPLGIPNVRFKVDVKKCALGPTGNDKVLFLFSANSSTEMQPVAQVASGGEIARVMLSLKAMISKAIGLPTIIFDEIDTGVSGRVAEQMAYIMRDMGDAHRQVICITHLPQIAAFGSNHYKVAKHETSEGTISTMTKLNDEQRINEIAQMLSGSDISQAAVDNAKSLLKMK
;
A
#
# COMPACT_ATOMS: atom_id res chain seq x y z
N MET A 1 -16.24 25.99 -7.82
CA MET A 1 -16.23 27.22 -7.01
C MET A 1 -17.17 27.10 -5.83
N LEU A 2 -16.82 27.70 -4.69
CA LEU A 2 -17.71 27.82 -3.54
C LEU A 2 -18.90 28.75 -3.88
N LYS A 3 -20.12 28.23 -3.85
CA LYS A 3 -21.36 29.00 -4.08
C LYS A 3 -22.00 29.46 -2.78
N ILE A 4 -22.20 28.54 -1.84
CA ILE A 4 -22.90 28.80 -0.58
C ILE A 4 -22.09 28.19 0.55
N LEU A 5 -21.99 28.92 1.66
CA LEU A 5 -21.47 28.44 2.93
C LEU A 5 -22.57 28.61 3.97
N ASP A 6 -23.03 27.54 4.58
CA ASP A 6 -24.02 27.50 5.64
C ASP A 6 -23.38 26.96 6.93
N ILE A 7 -23.42 27.77 8.00
CA ILE A 7 -22.81 27.46 9.30
C ILE A 7 -23.89 27.56 10.36
N LYS A 8 -24.12 26.47 11.12
CA LYS A 8 -25.11 26.40 12.21
C LYS A 8 -24.43 26.01 13.52
N ASN A 9 -24.71 26.76 14.58
CA ASN A 9 -24.31 26.49 15.96
C ASN A 9 -22.78 26.33 16.12
N PHE A 10 -21.99 27.12 15.44
CA PHE A 10 -20.53 27.05 15.46
C PHE A 10 -19.93 28.24 16.20
N THR A 11 -19.26 28.01 17.31
CA THR A 11 -18.65 29.03 18.18
C THR A 11 -19.62 30.18 18.52
N LEU A 12 -19.44 31.36 17.92
CA LEU A 12 -20.30 32.54 18.11
C LEU A 12 -21.38 32.71 17.02
N ILE A 13 -21.46 31.78 16.08
CA ILE A 13 -22.44 31.79 14.98
C ILE A 13 -23.63 30.89 15.36
N ASP A 14 -24.84 31.45 15.40
CA ASP A 14 -26.08 30.66 15.48
C ASP A 14 -26.42 30.07 14.14
N HIS A 15 -26.59 30.93 13.15
CA HIS A 15 -26.84 30.57 11.77
C HIS A 15 -26.28 31.66 10.85
N LEU A 16 -25.43 31.25 9.92
CA LEU A 16 -24.86 32.08 8.90
C LEU A 16 -24.97 31.39 7.55
N GLN A 17 -25.70 31.95 6.63
CA GLN A 17 -25.75 31.51 5.24
C GLN A 17 -25.22 32.61 4.33
N MET A 18 -24.17 32.30 3.56
CA MET A 18 -23.51 33.25 2.68
C MET A 18 -23.40 32.71 1.27
N GLN A 19 -23.74 33.57 0.33
CA GLN A 19 -23.52 33.31 -1.10
C GLN A 19 -22.26 34.02 -1.56
N PHE A 20 -21.38 33.25 -2.22
CA PHE A 20 -20.15 33.74 -2.83
C PHE A 20 -20.26 33.77 -4.35
N PHE A 21 -19.47 34.63 -4.98
CA PHE A 21 -19.49 34.90 -6.40
C PHE A 21 -18.08 34.70 -7.00
N PRO A 22 -17.97 34.47 -8.31
CA PRO A 22 -16.69 34.50 -9.01
C PRO A 22 -15.95 35.82 -8.83
N GLY A 23 -14.65 35.83 -9.13
CA GLY A 23 -13.81 37.00 -9.03
C GLY A 23 -13.23 37.24 -7.64
N PHE A 24 -12.86 38.49 -7.34
CA PHE A 24 -12.21 38.85 -6.10
C PHE A 24 -13.21 39.33 -5.06
N SER A 25 -13.38 38.57 -3.98
CA SER A 25 -14.21 38.93 -2.83
C SER A 25 -13.37 39.30 -1.62
N VAL A 26 -13.81 40.28 -0.84
CA VAL A 26 -13.14 40.69 0.40
C VAL A 26 -14.07 40.53 1.60
N ILE A 27 -13.50 40.13 2.72
CA ILE A 27 -14.18 40.03 4.03
C ILE A 27 -13.48 40.95 5.00
N THR A 28 -14.20 41.97 5.50
CA THR A 28 -13.73 42.89 6.53
C THR A 28 -14.48 42.71 7.83
N GLY A 29 -14.06 43.38 8.89
CA GLY A 29 -14.67 43.37 10.21
C GLY A 29 -13.63 43.55 11.31
N GLU A 30 -14.07 43.82 12.53
CA GLU A 30 -13.19 44.01 13.69
C GLU A 30 -12.39 42.73 14.00
N THR A 31 -11.18 42.93 14.57
CA THR A 31 -10.35 41.83 15.09
C THR A 31 -11.13 41.05 16.16
N GLY A 32 -11.20 39.74 16.01
CA GLY A 32 -12.03 38.88 16.89
C GLY A 32 -13.54 38.87 16.58
N ALA A 33 -14.03 39.61 15.54
CA ALA A 33 -15.45 39.62 15.17
C ALA A 33 -15.98 38.34 14.49
N GLY A 34 -15.15 37.33 14.32
CA GLY A 34 -15.58 36.08 13.69
C GLY A 34 -14.96 35.78 12.34
N LYS A 35 -14.02 36.62 11.85
CA LYS A 35 -13.27 36.34 10.60
C LYS A 35 -12.58 34.98 10.67
N SER A 36 -11.82 34.74 11.73
CA SER A 36 -11.17 33.42 11.98
C SER A 36 -12.16 32.28 12.24
N ILE A 37 -13.42 32.60 12.63
CA ILE A 37 -14.46 31.61 12.82
C ILE A 37 -14.91 31.04 11.47
N VAL A 38 -15.05 31.89 10.44
CA VAL A 38 -15.39 31.45 9.07
C VAL A 38 -14.30 30.53 8.51
N ILE A 39 -13.02 30.92 8.70
CA ILE A 39 -11.88 30.07 8.30
C ILE A 39 -11.85 28.76 9.08
N GLY A 40 -12.12 28.80 10.39
CA GLY A 40 -12.24 27.60 11.22
C GLY A 40 -13.33 26.64 10.74
N ALA A 41 -14.49 27.18 10.31
CA ALA A 41 -15.58 26.40 9.74
C ALA A 41 -15.16 25.74 8.41
N ILE A 42 -14.55 26.50 7.50
CA ILE A 42 -14.01 25.97 6.24
C ILE A 42 -12.94 24.93 6.51
N GLY A 43 -12.05 25.15 7.47
CA GLY A 43 -11.04 24.17 7.88
C GLY A 43 -11.62 22.82 8.34
N LEU A 44 -12.80 22.82 8.99
CA LEU A 44 -13.50 21.56 9.35
C LEU A 44 -14.01 20.81 8.11
N LEU A 45 -14.50 21.51 7.09
CA LEU A 45 -14.87 20.91 5.80
C LEU A 45 -13.65 20.33 5.08
N LEU A 46 -12.49 20.97 5.22
CA LEU A 46 -11.22 20.50 4.67
C LEU A 46 -10.56 19.41 5.53
N GLY A 47 -11.30 18.79 6.45
CA GLY A 47 -10.84 17.64 7.21
C GLY A 47 -9.97 17.96 8.42
N ASN A 48 -9.97 19.19 8.93
CA ASN A 48 -9.30 19.52 10.18
C ASN A 48 -9.95 18.78 11.36
N ARG A 49 -9.16 18.58 12.43
CA ARG A 49 -9.63 17.91 13.65
C ARG A 49 -10.75 18.74 14.29
N ALA A 50 -11.87 18.08 14.58
CA ALA A 50 -12.99 18.67 15.29
C ALA A 50 -12.68 18.77 16.79
N ASP A 51 -13.14 19.87 17.41
CA ASP A 51 -13.08 20.11 18.85
C ASP A 51 -14.50 20.37 19.37
N ALA A 52 -14.88 19.69 20.46
CA ALA A 52 -16.18 19.90 21.11
C ALA A 52 -16.46 21.36 21.49
N ARG A 53 -15.40 22.14 21.80
CA ARG A 53 -15.47 23.57 22.11
C ARG A 53 -15.94 24.43 20.95
N GLN A 54 -15.92 23.90 19.72
CA GLN A 54 -16.41 24.59 18.53
C GLN A 54 -17.94 24.55 18.41
N VAL A 55 -18.61 23.65 19.14
CA VAL A 55 -20.08 23.65 19.23
C VAL A 55 -20.52 24.80 20.11
N LYS A 56 -21.47 25.61 19.62
CA LYS A 56 -22.01 26.75 20.38
C LYS A 56 -22.58 26.27 21.73
N LYS A 57 -22.26 27.02 22.77
CA LYS A 57 -22.68 26.71 24.14
C LYS A 57 -24.23 26.60 24.24
N GLY A 58 -24.73 25.51 24.81
CA GLY A 58 -26.18 25.24 24.90
C GLY A 58 -26.77 24.56 23.65
N ARG A 59 -25.96 24.17 22.66
CA ARG A 59 -26.40 23.39 21.49
C ARG A 59 -25.77 22.01 21.52
N GLU A 60 -26.46 20.99 20.97
CA GLU A 60 -26.00 19.60 20.94
C GLU A 60 -24.97 19.33 19.84
N LYS A 61 -25.11 20.02 18.70
CA LYS A 61 -24.23 19.88 17.54
C LYS A 61 -24.07 21.17 16.75
N CYS A 62 -22.94 21.31 16.07
CA CYS A 62 -22.76 22.27 14.99
C CYS A 62 -22.77 21.56 13.63
N ILE A 63 -23.22 22.26 12.60
CA ILE A 63 -23.27 21.81 11.22
C ILE A 63 -22.62 22.88 10.35
N ILE A 64 -21.71 22.43 9.50
CA ILE A 64 -21.07 23.29 8.49
C ILE A 64 -21.27 22.61 7.15
N GLU A 65 -21.82 23.37 6.20
CA GLU A 65 -22.14 22.89 4.86
C GLU A 65 -21.62 23.87 3.82
N ALA A 66 -21.00 23.37 2.77
CA ALA A 66 -20.57 24.19 1.65
C ALA A 66 -21.01 23.56 0.34
N THR A 67 -21.64 24.36 -0.50
CA THR A 67 -22.08 23.99 -1.84
C THR A 67 -21.09 24.49 -2.87
N PHE A 68 -20.60 23.57 -3.71
CA PHE A 68 -19.64 23.86 -4.77
C PHE A 68 -20.25 23.63 -6.15
N ASP A 69 -19.88 24.51 -7.08
CA ASP A 69 -20.06 24.30 -8.50
C ASP A 69 -18.82 23.62 -9.07
N LEU A 70 -18.96 22.37 -9.51
CA LEU A 70 -17.89 21.59 -10.11
C LEU A 70 -17.82 21.71 -11.64
N SER A 71 -18.82 22.33 -12.29
CA SER A 71 -18.89 22.45 -13.75
C SER A 71 -17.70 23.17 -14.38
N ILE A 72 -17.03 23.98 -13.58
CA ILE A 72 -15.84 24.76 -13.96
C ILE A 72 -14.56 23.95 -13.91
N TYR A 73 -14.56 22.83 -13.17
CA TYR A 73 -13.44 21.92 -13.07
C TYR A 73 -13.48 20.95 -14.25
N HIS A 74 -12.82 21.26 -15.33
CA HIS A 74 -12.66 20.36 -16.48
C HIS A 74 -11.65 19.25 -16.18
N SER A 75 -11.84 18.53 -15.09
CA SER A 75 -10.86 17.58 -14.59
C SER A 75 -11.48 16.18 -14.52
N ASP A 76 -11.00 15.28 -15.38
CA ASP A 76 -11.31 13.85 -15.26
C ASP A 76 -10.87 13.29 -13.91
N VAL A 77 -9.88 13.92 -13.25
CA VAL A 77 -9.42 13.57 -11.90
C VAL A 77 -10.54 13.67 -10.85
N LEU A 78 -11.41 14.70 -10.95
CA LEU A 78 -12.55 14.80 -10.04
C LEU A 78 -13.58 13.69 -10.30
N LYS A 79 -13.87 13.40 -11.57
CA LYS A 79 -14.79 12.31 -11.91
C LYS A 79 -14.28 10.97 -11.43
N ASP A 80 -12.98 10.70 -11.64
CA ASP A 80 -12.32 9.49 -11.17
C ASP A 80 -12.34 9.40 -9.64
N PHE A 81 -12.18 10.54 -8.95
CA PHE A 81 -12.28 10.59 -7.49
C PHE A 81 -13.67 10.15 -6.99
N PHE A 82 -14.75 10.69 -7.59
CA PHE A 82 -16.12 10.32 -7.22
C PHE A 82 -16.40 8.85 -7.51
N LEU A 83 -15.97 8.36 -8.68
CA LEU A 83 -16.13 6.95 -9.07
C LEU A 83 -15.38 6.00 -8.13
N ASN A 84 -14.14 6.31 -7.80
CA ASN A 84 -13.29 5.46 -6.95
C ASN A 84 -13.74 5.43 -5.47
N ASN A 85 -14.55 6.39 -5.04
CA ASN A 85 -15.09 6.47 -3.69
C ASN A 85 -16.58 6.12 -3.60
N ASP A 86 -17.18 5.57 -4.68
CA ASP A 86 -18.61 5.25 -4.76
C ASP A 86 -19.52 6.45 -4.42
N LEU A 87 -19.19 7.64 -4.93
CA LEU A 87 -19.91 8.88 -4.68
C LEU A 87 -20.62 9.35 -5.95
N ASP A 88 -21.81 9.94 -5.80
CA ASP A 88 -22.55 10.55 -6.90
C ASP A 88 -21.86 11.84 -7.36
N TYR A 89 -21.54 11.91 -8.67
CA TYR A 89 -20.94 13.09 -9.28
C TYR A 89 -22.01 14.04 -9.80
N GLU A 90 -22.24 15.12 -9.05
CA GLU A 90 -23.16 16.19 -9.43
C GLU A 90 -22.37 17.47 -9.77
N PRO A 91 -22.14 17.75 -11.07
CA PRO A 91 -21.24 18.85 -11.48
C PRO A 91 -21.72 20.23 -11.09
N ASN A 92 -23.03 20.46 -11.01
CA ASN A 92 -23.58 21.79 -10.73
C ASN A 92 -23.73 22.10 -9.24
N GLU A 93 -23.80 21.06 -8.39
CA GLU A 93 -24.09 21.20 -6.98
C GLU A 93 -23.47 20.05 -6.17
N CYS A 94 -22.22 20.21 -5.73
CA CYS A 94 -21.56 19.29 -4.82
C CYS A 94 -21.59 19.85 -3.40
N ILE A 95 -22.14 19.10 -2.47
CA ILE A 95 -22.31 19.52 -1.07
C ILE A 95 -21.30 18.80 -0.20
N LEU A 96 -20.43 19.56 0.48
CA LEU A 96 -19.61 19.05 1.58
C LEU A 96 -20.24 19.44 2.91
N ARG A 97 -20.51 18.46 3.79
CA ARG A 97 -21.09 18.72 5.11
C ARG A 97 -20.27 18.07 6.21
N ARG A 98 -20.09 18.86 7.29
CA ARG A 98 -19.43 18.42 8.51
C ARG A 98 -20.33 18.64 9.70
N GLU A 99 -20.57 17.58 10.49
CA GLU A 99 -21.29 17.66 11.77
C GLU A 99 -20.34 17.36 12.92
N VAL A 100 -20.38 18.16 13.99
CA VAL A 100 -19.60 17.95 15.22
C VAL A 100 -20.54 18.04 16.42
N ASN A 101 -20.49 17.03 17.29
CA ASN A 101 -21.31 16.98 18.51
C ASN A 101 -20.51 17.47 19.72
N VAL A 102 -21.19 17.88 20.78
CA VAL A 102 -20.61 18.29 22.08
C VAL A 102 -19.68 17.22 22.70
N ASN A 103 -19.83 15.95 22.33
CA ASN A 103 -18.96 14.86 22.78
C ASN A 103 -17.68 14.71 21.94
N GLY A 104 -17.40 15.64 21.02
CA GLY A 104 -16.23 15.60 20.12
C GLY A 104 -16.34 14.60 18.96
N LYS A 105 -17.44 13.82 18.87
CA LYS A 105 -17.69 12.96 17.71
C LYS A 105 -18.07 13.80 16.52
N SER A 106 -17.51 13.45 15.35
CA SER A 106 -17.82 14.17 14.12
C SER A 106 -18.13 13.22 12.97
N ARG A 107 -18.95 13.68 12.01
CA ARG A 107 -19.32 12.99 10.78
C ARG A 107 -19.06 13.89 9.58
N ALA A 108 -18.66 13.31 8.49
CA ALA A 108 -18.44 14.00 7.22
C ALA A 108 -19.33 13.39 6.14
N PHE A 109 -19.80 14.23 5.21
CA PHE A 109 -20.69 13.82 4.14
C PHE A 109 -20.30 14.53 2.85
N VAL A 110 -20.46 13.83 1.73
CA VAL A 110 -20.39 14.35 0.37
C VAL A 110 -21.69 13.99 -0.34
N ASN A 111 -22.47 14.98 -0.81
CA ASN A 111 -23.79 14.78 -1.41
C ASN A 111 -24.68 13.85 -0.58
N ASP A 112 -24.80 14.12 0.73
CA ASP A 112 -25.50 13.31 1.73
C ASP A 112 -24.95 11.91 2.01
N THR A 113 -23.97 11.42 1.27
CA THR A 113 -23.28 10.15 1.52
C THR A 113 -22.26 10.30 2.65
N PRO A 114 -22.33 9.49 3.72
CA PRO A 114 -21.33 9.53 4.79
C PRO A 114 -19.96 9.08 4.28
N VAL A 115 -18.92 9.86 4.57
CA VAL A 115 -17.54 9.58 4.12
C VAL A 115 -16.55 9.61 5.27
N ASN A 116 -15.38 9.02 5.05
CA ASN A 116 -14.25 9.12 5.97
C ASN A 116 -13.63 10.52 5.93
N LEU A 117 -12.91 10.86 7.01
CA LEU A 117 -12.23 12.15 7.12
C LEU A 117 -11.13 12.35 6.07
N SER A 118 -10.48 11.27 5.64
CA SER A 118 -9.51 11.27 4.53
C SER A 118 -10.16 11.65 3.21
N THR A 119 -11.33 11.09 2.91
CA THR A 119 -12.06 11.34 1.66
C THR A 119 -12.52 12.79 1.55
N ILE A 120 -13.12 13.36 2.62
CA ILE A 120 -13.53 14.79 2.57
C ILE A 120 -12.33 15.73 2.51
N ARG A 121 -11.19 15.36 3.11
CA ARG A 121 -9.96 16.15 3.03
C ARG A 121 -9.41 16.15 1.61
N GLU A 122 -9.28 14.98 0.99
CA GLU A 122 -8.77 14.84 -0.38
C GLU A 122 -9.62 15.61 -1.40
N LEU A 123 -10.94 15.51 -1.27
CA LEU A 123 -11.85 16.29 -2.12
C LEU A 123 -11.72 17.79 -1.83
N GLY A 124 -11.72 18.18 -0.56
CA GLY A 124 -11.60 19.57 -0.13
C GLY A 124 -10.33 20.25 -0.64
N GLU A 125 -9.18 19.57 -0.61
CA GLU A 125 -7.90 20.07 -1.14
C GLU A 125 -7.93 20.29 -2.65
N GLN A 126 -8.78 19.59 -3.39
CA GLN A 126 -9.00 19.84 -4.83
C GLN A 126 -9.95 21.02 -5.10
N LEU A 127 -10.80 21.39 -4.15
CA LEU A 127 -11.85 22.42 -4.31
C LEU A 127 -11.44 23.78 -3.77
N ILE A 128 -10.73 23.83 -2.65
CA ILE A 128 -10.34 25.07 -1.97
C ILE A 128 -8.88 24.99 -1.54
N ASP A 129 -8.14 26.04 -1.83
CA ASP A 129 -6.82 26.30 -1.25
C ASP A 129 -6.94 27.43 -0.21
N VAL A 130 -6.73 27.13 1.07
CA VAL A 130 -6.78 28.12 2.15
C VAL A 130 -5.38 28.49 2.55
N HIS A 131 -4.99 29.73 2.31
CA HIS A 131 -3.72 30.29 2.79
C HIS A 131 -3.93 31.06 4.10
N SER A 132 -3.34 30.55 5.18
CA SER A 132 -3.30 31.18 6.50
C SER A 132 -1.86 31.40 6.96
N GLN A 133 -1.67 32.16 8.03
CA GLN A 133 -0.35 32.44 8.60
C GLN A 133 0.45 31.16 8.94
N HIS A 134 -0.24 30.07 9.29
CA HIS A 134 0.40 28.77 9.56
C HIS A 134 0.89 28.06 8.28
N GLN A 135 0.34 28.37 7.11
CA GLN A 135 0.76 27.77 5.85
C GLN A 135 2.08 28.34 5.30
N ASN A 136 2.56 29.45 5.85
CA ASN A 136 3.91 29.95 5.57
C ASN A 136 4.99 28.88 5.90
N LEU A 137 4.70 27.96 6.83
CA LEU A 137 5.55 26.81 7.15
C LEU A 137 5.66 25.80 6.01
N LEU A 138 4.75 25.80 5.01
CA LEU A 138 4.83 24.92 3.85
C LEU A 138 6.06 25.22 2.98
N LEU A 139 6.51 26.48 2.97
CA LEU A 139 7.77 26.84 2.28
C LEU A 139 8.99 26.10 2.83
N ASN A 140 8.91 25.57 4.06
CA ASN A 140 9.98 24.77 4.67
C ASN A 140 9.96 23.30 4.21
N LYS A 141 8.85 22.85 3.59
CA LYS A 141 8.70 21.47 3.16
C LYS A 141 9.28 21.29 1.76
N GLU A 142 10.23 20.39 1.64
CA GLU A 142 10.87 20.06 0.36
C GLU A 142 9.85 19.57 -0.67
N ASP A 143 8.88 18.74 -0.25
CA ASP A 143 7.81 18.24 -1.11
C ASP A 143 6.94 19.37 -1.69
N PHE A 144 6.69 20.43 -0.93
CA PHE A 144 5.96 21.60 -1.43
C PHE A 144 6.76 22.34 -2.50
N GLN A 145 8.05 22.56 -2.25
CA GLN A 145 8.92 23.25 -3.19
C GLN A 145 9.07 22.46 -4.50
N LEU A 146 9.24 21.15 -4.41
CA LEU A 146 9.28 20.25 -5.55
C LEU A 146 7.96 20.31 -6.35
N ASN A 147 6.82 20.20 -5.65
CA ASN A 147 5.50 20.25 -6.29
C ASN A 147 5.24 21.56 -7.03
N VAL A 148 5.72 22.70 -6.50
CA VAL A 148 5.64 24.01 -7.21
C VAL A 148 6.37 23.94 -8.55
N VAL A 149 7.57 23.36 -8.57
CA VAL A 149 8.37 23.22 -9.79
C VAL A 149 7.69 22.27 -10.77
N ASP A 150 7.15 21.14 -10.31
CA ASP A 150 6.45 20.15 -11.14
C ASP A 150 5.16 20.75 -11.77
N ILE A 151 4.41 21.55 -11.02
CA ILE A 151 3.24 22.28 -11.53
C ILE A 151 3.63 23.22 -12.69
N ILE A 152 4.71 23.97 -12.55
CA ILE A 152 5.17 24.92 -13.58
C ILE A 152 5.81 24.17 -14.75
N ALA A 153 6.50 23.06 -14.49
CA ALA A 153 7.07 22.19 -15.52
C ALA A 153 5.99 21.51 -16.38
N ARG A 154 4.75 21.39 -15.85
CA ARG A 154 3.63 20.64 -16.48
C ARG A 154 4.00 19.21 -16.81
N ASP A 155 4.80 18.58 -15.95
CA ASP A 155 5.43 17.28 -16.17
C ASP A 155 4.60 16.10 -15.61
N LYS A 156 3.30 16.31 -15.37
CA LYS A 156 2.38 15.34 -14.77
C LYS A 156 2.47 13.95 -15.44
N GLN A 157 2.58 13.90 -16.78
CA GLN A 157 2.69 12.64 -17.52
C GLN A 157 4.04 11.98 -17.26
N GLN A 158 5.13 12.74 -17.32
CA GLN A 158 6.48 12.24 -17.09
C GLN A 158 6.68 11.75 -15.66
N LEU A 159 6.09 12.46 -14.69
CA LEU A 159 6.08 12.05 -13.28
C LEU A 159 5.30 10.74 -13.09
N ALA A 160 4.13 10.57 -13.74
CA ALA A 160 3.36 9.35 -13.70
C ALA A 160 4.13 8.17 -14.33
N ASP A 161 4.76 8.40 -15.48
CA ASP A 161 5.59 7.40 -16.18
C ASP A 161 6.83 6.98 -15.37
N TYR A 162 7.45 7.95 -14.68
CA TYR A 162 8.55 7.68 -13.75
C TYR A 162 8.08 6.84 -12.56
N LYS A 163 6.98 7.26 -11.93
CA LYS A 163 6.42 6.57 -10.76
C LYS A 163 6.10 5.11 -11.07
N ALA A 164 5.47 4.84 -12.24
CA ALA A 164 5.19 3.48 -12.67
C ALA A 164 6.48 2.64 -12.84
N ALA A 165 7.57 3.22 -13.38
CA ALA A 165 8.86 2.54 -13.51
C ALA A 165 9.52 2.31 -12.14
N TYR A 166 9.44 3.28 -11.24
CA TYR A 166 9.98 3.18 -9.88
C TYR A 166 9.26 2.12 -9.05
N ASP A 167 7.92 2.06 -9.13
CA ASP A 167 7.12 1.06 -8.41
C ASP A 167 7.44 -0.37 -8.90
N GLN A 168 7.65 -0.54 -10.23
CA GLN A 168 8.12 -1.80 -10.80
C GLN A 168 9.51 -2.19 -10.30
N LEU A 169 10.45 -1.25 -10.27
CA LEU A 169 11.80 -1.46 -9.74
C LEU A 169 11.75 -1.90 -8.26
N ARG A 170 10.98 -1.18 -7.44
CA ARG A 170 10.84 -1.50 -6.00
C ARG A 170 10.24 -2.87 -5.77
N LYS A 171 9.25 -3.27 -6.58
CA LYS A 171 8.63 -4.59 -6.50
C LYS A 171 9.66 -5.70 -6.78
N VAL A 172 10.42 -5.58 -7.88
CA VAL A 172 11.40 -6.60 -8.26
C VAL A 172 12.59 -6.61 -7.29
N GLN A 173 12.98 -5.46 -6.75
CA GLN A 173 14.03 -5.35 -5.74
C GLN A 173 13.65 -6.06 -4.45
N LYS A 174 12.39 -5.94 -4.03
CA LYS A 174 11.88 -6.69 -2.88
C LYS A 174 11.86 -8.21 -3.14
N GLU A 175 11.43 -8.65 -4.33
CA GLU A 175 11.48 -10.07 -4.72
C GLU A 175 12.93 -10.60 -4.67
N LEU A 176 13.91 -9.81 -5.12
CA LEU A 176 15.34 -10.14 -5.07
C LEU A 176 15.85 -10.29 -3.63
N ASP A 177 15.49 -9.34 -2.75
CA ASP A 177 15.90 -9.38 -1.35
C ASP A 177 15.28 -10.58 -0.61
N ASP A 178 14.01 -10.92 -0.90
CA ASP A 178 13.32 -12.07 -0.33
C ASP A 178 13.99 -13.39 -0.76
N ILE A 179 14.37 -13.53 -2.05
CA ILE A 179 15.09 -14.71 -2.54
C ILE A 179 16.49 -14.80 -1.96
N ARG A 180 17.24 -13.71 -1.85
CA ARG A 180 18.56 -13.71 -1.20
C ARG A 180 18.49 -14.23 0.23
N LEU A 181 17.48 -13.81 0.98
CA LEU A 181 17.24 -14.27 2.34
C LEU A 181 16.89 -15.76 2.41
N GLN A 182 16.15 -16.28 1.43
CA GLN A 182 15.85 -17.71 1.31
C GLN A 182 17.09 -18.53 0.99
N ILE A 183 17.91 -18.09 0.03
CA ILE A 183 19.17 -18.75 -0.35
C ILE A 183 20.12 -18.79 0.84
N GLU A 184 20.29 -17.68 1.58
CA GLU A 184 21.15 -17.63 2.76
C GLU A 184 20.74 -18.66 3.82
N ARG A 185 19.44 -18.78 4.09
CA ARG A 185 18.89 -19.79 5.02
C ARG A 185 19.06 -21.22 4.52
N ASN A 186 18.99 -21.44 3.23
CA ASN A 186 19.12 -22.76 2.62
C ASN A 186 20.58 -23.20 2.56
N HIS A 187 21.53 -22.30 2.30
CA HIS A 187 22.97 -22.63 2.28
C HIS A 187 23.52 -23.14 3.62
N GLU A 188 22.97 -22.68 4.76
CA GLU A 188 23.37 -23.20 6.07
C GLU A 188 23.15 -24.71 6.22
N ASN A 189 22.22 -25.30 5.46
CA ASN A 189 21.86 -26.72 5.52
C ASN A 189 22.20 -27.50 4.22
N GLU A 190 22.65 -26.83 3.17
CA GLU A 190 22.83 -27.46 1.86
C GLU A 190 23.81 -28.62 1.86
N ASP A 191 24.99 -28.44 2.47
CA ASP A 191 26.01 -29.49 2.56
C ASP A 191 25.47 -30.72 3.29
N PHE A 192 24.66 -30.51 4.33
CA PHE A 192 24.03 -31.59 5.08
C PHE A 192 22.96 -32.31 4.25
N LEU A 193 22.13 -31.56 3.53
CA LEU A 193 21.11 -32.14 2.63
C LEU A 193 21.76 -32.96 1.50
N ARG A 194 22.82 -32.42 0.88
CA ARG A 194 23.58 -33.12 -0.17
C ARG A 194 24.24 -34.41 0.37
N PHE A 195 24.77 -34.35 1.59
CA PHE A 195 25.33 -35.54 2.25
C PHE A 195 24.24 -36.62 2.47
N GLN A 196 23.10 -36.24 3.03
CA GLN A 196 21.97 -37.16 3.26
C GLN A 196 21.43 -37.76 1.95
N HIS A 197 21.26 -36.94 0.93
CA HIS A 197 20.84 -37.37 -0.39
C HIS A 197 21.80 -38.40 -0.98
N LYS A 198 23.09 -38.08 -0.93
CA LYS A 198 24.12 -39.03 -1.44
C LYS A 198 24.10 -40.37 -0.70
N GLU A 199 24.01 -40.36 0.63
CA GLU A 199 23.96 -41.55 1.45
C GLU A 199 22.77 -42.44 1.09
N LEU A 200 21.58 -41.88 0.97
CA LEU A 200 20.37 -42.62 0.58
C LEU A 200 20.40 -43.09 -0.90
N SER A 201 20.94 -42.26 -1.78
CA SER A 201 21.11 -42.61 -3.20
C SER A 201 22.11 -43.75 -3.40
N ASP A 202 23.26 -43.68 -2.70
CA ASP A 202 24.30 -44.71 -2.74
C ASP A 202 23.81 -46.06 -2.16
N ALA A 203 22.85 -46.01 -1.25
CA ALA A 203 22.22 -47.21 -0.68
C ALA A 203 21.38 -48.00 -1.67
N ASN A 204 20.95 -47.41 -2.77
CA ASN A 204 20.21 -48.04 -3.87
C ASN A 204 19.07 -48.97 -3.38
N LEU A 205 18.15 -48.39 -2.60
CA LEU A 205 17.04 -49.08 -1.95
C LEU A 205 15.94 -49.46 -2.96
N GLN A 206 15.33 -50.63 -2.80
CA GLN A 206 14.25 -51.11 -3.66
C GLN A 206 12.98 -51.40 -2.85
N VAL A 207 11.84 -51.16 -3.46
CA VAL A 207 10.54 -51.46 -2.86
C VAL A 207 10.48 -52.97 -2.55
N ASP A 208 9.91 -53.35 -1.42
CA ASP A 208 9.75 -54.74 -0.94
C ASP A 208 11.07 -55.51 -0.66
N GLU A 209 12.25 -54.84 -0.79
CA GLU A 209 13.56 -55.46 -0.58
C GLU A 209 13.68 -56.02 0.84
N GLN A 210 13.28 -55.24 1.84
CA GLN A 210 13.41 -55.58 3.25
C GLN A 210 12.63 -56.87 3.60
N GLU A 211 11.35 -56.95 3.21
CA GLU A 211 10.49 -58.10 3.49
C GLU A 211 11.04 -59.37 2.85
N SER A 212 11.50 -59.23 1.61
CA SER A 212 12.13 -60.34 0.89
C SER A 212 13.41 -60.87 1.58
N LEU A 213 14.26 -59.94 2.05
CA LEU A 213 15.51 -60.27 2.77
C LEU A 213 15.24 -60.85 4.16
N GLU A 214 14.27 -60.30 4.90
CA GLU A 214 13.86 -60.81 6.21
C GLU A 214 13.34 -62.27 6.10
N GLN A 215 12.46 -62.55 5.12
CA GLN A 215 11.96 -63.91 4.85
C GLN A 215 13.09 -64.85 4.46
N ALA A 216 14.03 -64.41 3.60
CA ALA A 216 15.17 -65.23 3.21
C ALA A 216 16.11 -65.49 4.39
N ALA A 217 16.37 -64.53 5.25
CA ALA A 217 17.19 -64.65 6.46
C ALA A 217 16.54 -65.68 7.46
N GLU A 218 15.22 -65.53 7.67
CA GLU A 218 14.47 -66.43 8.55
C GLU A 218 14.54 -67.91 8.07
N ILE A 219 14.27 -68.16 6.76
CA ILE A 219 14.39 -69.52 6.17
C ILE A 219 15.80 -70.06 6.33
N MET A 220 16.84 -69.25 6.03
CA MET A 220 18.23 -69.67 6.15
C MET A 220 18.67 -69.92 7.60
N SER A 221 18.20 -69.13 8.56
CA SER A 221 18.52 -69.33 9.99
C SER A 221 17.96 -70.65 10.55
N HIS A 222 16.86 -71.10 10.00
CA HIS A 222 16.21 -72.35 10.40
C HIS A 222 16.43 -73.51 9.41
N ALA A 223 17.31 -73.36 8.42
CA ALA A 223 17.50 -74.32 7.33
C ALA A 223 17.77 -75.73 7.80
N GLU A 224 18.60 -75.91 8.84
CA GLU A 224 18.88 -77.26 9.40
C GLU A 224 17.65 -77.88 10.04
N ASP A 225 16.87 -77.14 10.81
CA ASP A 225 15.66 -77.64 11.46
C ASP A 225 14.56 -77.94 10.43
N ILE A 226 14.37 -77.09 9.44
CA ILE A 226 13.41 -77.28 8.37
C ILE A 226 13.78 -78.57 7.57
N LYS A 227 15.05 -78.71 7.19
CA LYS A 227 15.57 -79.81 6.44
C LYS A 227 15.40 -81.16 7.21
N ARG A 228 15.65 -81.16 8.52
CA ARG A 228 15.45 -82.31 9.41
C ARG A 228 13.98 -82.72 9.43
N VAL A 229 13.03 -81.76 9.63
CA VAL A 229 11.58 -82.04 9.67
C VAL A 229 11.07 -82.61 8.32
N LEU A 230 11.50 -82.01 7.21
CA LEU A 230 11.12 -82.45 5.87
C LEU A 230 11.69 -83.82 5.58
N HIS A 231 12.93 -84.12 5.99
CA HIS A 231 13.57 -85.44 5.86
C HIS A 231 12.82 -86.53 6.68
N GLU A 232 12.44 -86.25 7.92
CA GLU A 232 11.65 -87.14 8.76
C GLU A 232 10.25 -87.40 8.15
N ALA A 233 9.63 -86.42 7.57
CA ALA A 233 8.35 -86.55 6.86
C ALA A 233 8.49 -87.39 5.58
N ASP A 234 9.52 -87.12 4.76
CA ASP A 234 9.80 -87.90 3.55
C ASP A 234 10.09 -89.36 3.89
N GLN A 235 10.91 -89.66 4.88
CA GLN A 235 11.17 -91.00 5.39
C GLN A 235 9.91 -91.74 5.87
N SER A 236 9.01 -91.00 6.57
CA SER A 236 7.75 -91.55 7.05
C SER A 236 6.78 -91.87 5.91
N LEU A 237 6.78 -91.07 4.88
CA LEU A 237 5.89 -91.26 3.71
C LEU A 237 6.41 -92.29 2.73
N TYR A 238 7.75 -92.37 2.45
CA TYR A 238 8.34 -93.22 1.37
C TYR A 238 9.51 -94.08 1.80
N GLY A 239 9.77 -94.33 3.11
CA GLY A 239 10.86 -95.11 3.62
C GLY A 239 10.83 -96.59 3.05
N GLU A 240 12.04 -97.11 2.82
CA GLU A 240 12.24 -98.40 2.05
C GLU A 240 11.51 -99.59 2.61
N GLU A 241 11.29 -99.71 3.92
CA GLU A 241 10.69 -100.91 4.53
C GLU A 241 9.23 -100.76 5.00
N SER A 242 8.74 -99.51 5.26
CA SER A 242 7.42 -99.32 5.84
C SER A 242 6.81 -97.92 5.52
N GLY A 243 7.12 -97.38 4.35
CA GLY A 243 6.58 -96.03 3.98
C GLY A 243 5.05 -96.12 3.78
N ILE A 244 4.34 -95.12 4.36
CA ILE A 244 2.87 -95.03 4.36
C ILE A 244 2.30 -95.08 2.93
N VAL A 245 2.97 -94.50 1.95
CA VAL A 245 2.59 -94.49 0.53
C VAL A 245 2.58 -95.91 0.01
N ASN A 246 3.64 -96.70 0.25
CA ASN A 246 3.74 -98.06 -0.19
C ASN A 246 2.75 -99.00 0.56
N GLU A 247 2.57 -98.80 1.84
CA GLU A 247 1.64 -99.56 2.66
C GLU A 247 0.18 -99.26 2.25
N THR A 248 -0.19 -98.06 1.99
CA THR A 248 -1.52 -97.63 1.49
C THR A 248 -1.81 -98.33 0.16
N ARG A 249 -0.83 -98.37 -0.78
CA ARG A 249 -0.94 -99.07 -2.05
C ARG A 249 -1.13 -100.57 -1.87
N ASN A 250 -0.37 -101.19 -0.97
CA ASN A 250 -0.46 -102.64 -0.70
C ASN A 250 -1.84 -103.01 -0.13
N ILE A 251 -2.35 -102.21 0.82
CA ILE A 251 -3.68 -102.47 1.40
C ILE A 251 -4.76 -102.27 0.32
N SER A 252 -4.68 -101.24 -0.50
CA SER A 252 -5.60 -101.04 -1.62
C SER A 252 -5.61 -102.20 -2.56
N SER A 253 -4.42 -102.71 -2.95
CA SER A 253 -4.26 -103.87 -3.81
C SER A 253 -4.87 -105.19 -3.18
N GLN A 254 -4.71 -105.38 -1.85
CA GLN A 254 -5.33 -106.51 -1.16
C GLN A 254 -6.86 -106.42 -1.14
N LEU A 255 -7.42 -105.22 -0.97
CA LEU A 255 -8.88 -105.00 -1.03
C LEU A 255 -9.42 -105.25 -2.44
N HIS A 256 -8.73 -104.78 -3.49
CA HIS A 256 -9.09 -105.10 -4.88
C HIS A 256 -9.13 -106.65 -5.15
N ASN A 257 -8.20 -107.45 -4.57
CA ASN A 257 -8.17 -108.87 -4.75
C ASN A 257 -9.39 -109.63 -4.16
N ILE A 258 -10.09 -108.96 -3.21
CA ILE A 258 -11.29 -109.58 -2.59
C ILE A 258 -12.61 -108.97 -3.07
N GLU A 259 -12.60 -107.93 -3.96
CA GLU A 259 -13.81 -107.25 -4.50
C GLU A 259 -14.83 -108.21 -5.09
N SER A 260 -14.34 -109.26 -5.77
CA SER A 260 -15.20 -110.28 -6.39
C SER A 260 -15.96 -111.18 -5.38
N ILE A 261 -15.47 -111.24 -4.12
CA ILE A 261 -16.04 -112.03 -3.04
C ILE A 261 -16.86 -111.17 -2.07
N TYR A 262 -16.39 -109.94 -1.82
CA TYR A 262 -17.03 -109.02 -0.91
C TYR A 262 -17.18 -107.61 -1.59
N PRO A 263 -18.37 -107.32 -2.18
CA PRO A 263 -18.57 -106.09 -2.98
C PRO A 263 -18.33 -104.81 -2.21
N GLY A 264 -18.46 -104.79 -0.88
CA GLY A 264 -18.18 -103.65 -0.03
C GLY A 264 -16.69 -103.25 0.05
N ALA A 265 -15.77 -104.13 -0.45
CA ALA A 265 -14.34 -103.84 -0.49
C ALA A 265 -13.98 -102.80 -1.60
N SER A 266 -14.77 -102.74 -2.67
CA SER A 266 -14.50 -101.83 -3.82
C SER A 266 -14.46 -100.35 -3.42
N GLU A 267 -15.46 -99.85 -2.67
CA GLU A 267 -15.49 -98.49 -2.21
C GLU A 267 -14.30 -98.12 -1.30
N LEU A 268 -13.90 -99.09 -0.45
CA LEU A 268 -12.74 -98.90 0.43
C LEU A 268 -11.42 -98.90 -0.35
N ALA A 269 -11.31 -99.75 -1.39
CA ALA A 269 -10.15 -99.80 -2.27
C ALA A 269 -10.00 -98.46 -3.06
N GLU A 270 -11.08 -97.97 -3.70
CA GLU A 270 -11.07 -96.69 -4.43
C GLU A 270 -10.68 -95.54 -3.51
N ARG A 271 -11.17 -95.52 -2.27
CA ARG A 271 -10.79 -94.43 -1.30
C ARG A 271 -9.32 -94.55 -0.94
N LEU A 272 -8.76 -95.69 -0.78
CA LEU A 272 -7.33 -95.92 -0.52
C LEU A 272 -6.47 -95.58 -1.74
N ASP A 273 -6.94 -95.84 -2.95
CA ASP A 273 -6.26 -95.42 -4.18
C ASP A 273 -6.16 -93.86 -4.27
N ASN A 274 -7.24 -93.23 -3.95
CA ASN A 274 -7.22 -91.73 -3.89
C ASN A 274 -6.26 -91.23 -2.82
N CYS A 275 -6.24 -91.84 -1.62
CA CYS A 275 -5.27 -91.52 -0.58
C CYS A 275 -3.82 -91.79 -1.01
N TYR A 276 -3.58 -92.90 -1.73
CA TYR A 276 -2.25 -93.21 -2.27
C TYR A 276 -1.75 -92.19 -3.25
N ILE A 277 -2.61 -91.69 -4.17
CA ILE A 277 -2.27 -90.66 -5.16
C ILE A 277 -1.90 -89.38 -4.44
N GLU A 278 -2.74 -88.96 -3.49
CA GLU A 278 -2.53 -87.74 -2.73
C GLU A 278 -1.25 -87.81 -1.86
N LEU A 279 -1.04 -88.84 -1.12
CA LEU A 279 0.16 -89.03 -0.30
C LEU A 279 1.44 -89.09 -1.14
N LYS A 280 1.37 -89.66 -2.34
CA LYS A 280 2.48 -89.72 -3.28
C LYS A 280 2.83 -88.32 -3.78
N ASP A 281 1.82 -87.54 -4.10
CA ASP A 281 2.01 -86.15 -4.58
C ASP A 281 2.62 -85.27 -3.48
N ILE A 282 2.09 -85.36 -2.26
CA ILE A 282 2.65 -84.67 -1.08
C ILE A 282 4.11 -85.09 -0.84
N SER A 283 4.47 -86.35 -0.94
CA SER A 283 5.85 -86.82 -0.77
C SER A 283 6.79 -86.24 -1.83
N GLN A 284 6.34 -86.18 -3.09
CA GLN A 284 7.12 -85.59 -4.16
C GLN A 284 7.33 -84.04 -3.94
N GLU A 285 6.30 -83.41 -3.45
CA GLU A 285 6.40 -81.99 -3.12
C GLU A 285 7.36 -81.74 -1.94
N ILE A 286 7.33 -82.53 -0.89
CA ILE A 286 8.27 -82.48 0.24
C ILE A 286 9.71 -82.68 -0.24
N SER A 287 9.98 -83.71 -1.08
CA SER A 287 11.30 -83.97 -1.64
C SER A 287 11.80 -82.76 -2.47
N SER A 288 10.94 -82.21 -3.30
CA SER A 288 11.31 -80.99 -4.08
C SER A 288 11.64 -79.78 -3.19
N LYS A 289 10.81 -79.55 -2.17
CA LYS A 289 11.07 -78.48 -1.22
C LYS A 289 12.33 -78.66 -0.37
N MET A 290 12.69 -79.93 -0.09
CA MET A 290 13.91 -80.24 0.64
C MET A 290 15.18 -79.98 -0.18
N ASP A 291 15.12 -80.18 -1.51
CA ASP A 291 16.22 -79.85 -2.42
C ASP A 291 16.39 -78.35 -2.63
N ASP A 292 15.31 -77.58 -2.50
CA ASP A 292 15.33 -76.07 -2.61
C ASP A 292 15.99 -75.39 -1.40
N ILE A 293 16.14 -76.06 -0.25
CA ILE A 293 16.73 -75.56 0.96
C ILE A 293 18.23 -75.84 0.99
N GLU A 294 18.99 -74.90 0.40
CA GLU A 294 20.46 -74.87 0.55
C GLU A 294 20.86 -73.80 1.60
N PHE A 295 21.69 -74.23 2.57
CA PHE A 295 22.33 -73.28 3.49
C PHE A 295 23.65 -72.78 2.88
N ASP A 296 23.66 -71.51 2.41
CA ASP A 296 24.85 -70.83 1.95
C ASP A 296 25.24 -69.76 3.02
N PRO A 297 26.31 -70.00 3.79
CA PRO A 297 26.76 -69.11 4.84
C PRO A 297 27.16 -67.73 4.32
N GLN A 298 27.67 -67.69 3.07
CA GLN A 298 28.10 -66.42 2.50
C GLN A 298 26.89 -65.57 2.12
N ARG A 299 25.92 -66.15 1.46
CA ARG A 299 24.66 -65.48 1.12
C ARG A 299 23.88 -65.08 2.36
N PHE A 300 23.90 -65.86 3.45
CA PHE A 300 23.28 -65.47 4.72
C PHE A 300 23.93 -64.26 5.35
N ASN A 301 25.28 -64.16 5.33
CA ASN A 301 26.01 -63.00 5.80
C ASN A 301 25.72 -61.78 4.94
N ASP A 302 25.71 -61.88 3.62
CA ASP A 302 25.40 -60.77 2.69
C ASP A 302 24.00 -60.22 2.94
N ILE A 303 23.00 -61.09 3.19
CA ILE A 303 21.64 -60.69 3.55
C ILE A 303 21.62 -59.93 4.87
N ASN A 304 22.31 -60.42 5.90
CA ASN A 304 22.35 -59.73 7.20
C ASN A 304 23.06 -58.39 7.11
N GLU A 305 24.18 -58.27 6.41
CA GLU A 305 24.87 -56.98 6.21
C GLU A 305 23.97 -55.97 5.46
N ARG A 306 23.18 -56.48 4.51
CA ARG A 306 22.23 -55.62 3.78
C ARG A 306 21.09 -55.16 4.68
N LEU A 307 20.51 -56.05 5.49
CA LEU A 307 19.48 -55.72 6.48
C LEU A 307 20.00 -54.75 7.53
N ASP A 308 21.21 -54.94 8.04
CA ASP A 308 21.86 -54.02 9.00
C ASP A 308 22.02 -52.63 8.41
N THR A 309 22.36 -52.53 7.13
CA THR A 309 22.43 -51.28 6.40
C THR A 309 21.07 -50.59 6.34
N ILE A 310 20.02 -51.33 5.98
CA ILE A 310 18.64 -50.83 5.93
C ILE A 310 18.17 -50.34 7.31
N TYR A 311 18.34 -51.14 8.35
CA TYR A 311 17.94 -50.81 9.71
C TYR A 311 18.70 -49.60 10.25
N THR A 312 19.99 -49.49 9.95
CA THR A 312 20.81 -48.34 10.34
C THR A 312 20.28 -47.05 9.70
N LEU A 313 19.92 -47.11 8.42
CA LEU A 313 19.33 -45.98 7.70
C LEU A 313 17.95 -45.62 8.25
N GLN A 314 17.08 -46.61 8.50
CA GLN A 314 15.76 -46.43 9.10
C GLN A 314 15.85 -45.73 10.46
N GLN A 315 16.76 -46.19 11.33
CA GLN A 315 16.99 -45.59 12.63
C GLN A 315 17.50 -44.16 12.51
N LYS A 316 18.45 -43.92 11.59
CA LYS A 316 19.04 -42.58 11.36
C LYS A 316 18.03 -41.57 10.82
N TYR A 317 17.15 -42.01 9.91
CA TYR A 317 16.15 -41.16 9.29
C TYR A 317 14.78 -41.21 9.96
N HIS A 318 14.65 -42.00 11.05
CA HIS A 318 13.41 -42.13 11.85
C HIS A 318 12.20 -42.60 11.02
N VAL A 319 12.42 -43.57 10.14
CA VAL A 319 11.38 -44.20 9.31
C VAL A 319 11.25 -45.69 9.67
N SER A 320 10.09 -46.27 9.39
CA SER A 320 9.76 -47.66 9.79
C SER A 320 10.10 -48.72 8.73
N ASP A 321 10.24 -48.30 7.47
CA ASP A 321 10.34 -49.20 6.32
C ASP A 321 11.21 -48.57 5.20
N VAL A 322 11.50 -49.39 4.17
CA VAL A 322 12.28 -48.95 3.00
C VAL A 322 11.53 -47.93 2.17
N GLU A 323 10.21 -47.99 2.09
CA GLU A 323 9.39 -47.01 1.37
C GLU A 323 9.57 -45.63 1.99
N GLY A 324 9.55 -45.52 3.32
CA GLY A 324 9.83 -44.27 4.02
C GLY A 324 11.23 -43.70 3.74
N LEU A 325 12.25 -44.52 3.51
CA LEU A 325 13.58 -44.10 3.08
C LEU A 325 13.58 -43.58 1.64
N ILE A 326 12.84 -44.21 0.74
CA ILE A 326 12.66 -43.81 -0.65
C ILE A 326 11.89 -42.48 -0.72
N ASP A 327 10.83 -42.33 0.07
CA ASP A 327 10.09 -41.06 0.18
C ASP A 327 10.98 -39.94 0.71
N LYS A 328 11.84 -40.26 1.68
CA LYS A 328 12.82 -39.30 2.20
C LYS A 328 13.83 -38.84 1.15
N LEU A 329 14.29 -39.76 0.32
CA LEU A 329 15.16 -39.44 -0.82
C LEU A 329 14.46 -38.49 -1.81
N ALA A 330 13.19 -38.76 -2.15
CA ALA A 330 12.40 -37.89 -3.04
C ALA A 330 12.16 -36.50 -2.43
N GLU A 331 11.95 -36.43 -1.11
CA GLU A 331 11.88 -35.13 -0.40
C GLU A 331 13.19 -34.32 -0.53
N LEU A 332 14.34 -34.97 -0.31
CA LEU A 332 15.66 -34.37 -0.44
C LEU A 332 15.94 -33.91 -1.88
N ASP A 333 15.57 -34.72 -2.89
CA ASP A 333 15.64 -34.31 -4.30
C ASP A 333 14.85 -33.03 -4.58
N SER A 334 13.63 -32.96 -4.07
CA SER A 334 12.78 -31.75 -4.23
C SER A 334 13.39 -30.53 -3.56
N LEU A 335 13.96 -30.68 -2.38
CA LEU A 335 14.61 -29.58 -1.66
C LEU A 335 15.86 -29.10 -2.38
N LEU A 336 16.72 -29.99 -2.87
CA LEU A 336 17.93 -29.63 -3.61
C LEU A 336 17.61 -28.96 -4.96
N ASN A 337 16.64 -29.48 -5.69
CA ASN A 337 16.16 -28.85 -6.93
C ASN A 337 15.62 -27.43 -6.70
N ASN A 338 14.95 -27.18 -5.57
CA ASN A 338 14.49 -25.85 -5.20
C ASN A 338 15.66 -24.89 -4.91
N ILE A 339 16.75 -25.38 -4.31
CA ILE A 339 17.97 -24.58 -4.07
C ILE A 339 18.63 -24.23 -5.41
N ASP A 340 18.86 -25.19 -6.28
CA ASP A 340 19.51 -25.00 -7.58
C ASP A 340 18.69 -24.03 -8.48
N ASN A 341 17.35 -24.14 -8.49
CA ASN A 341 16.46 -23.23 -9.22
C ASN A 341 16.45 -21.81 -8.64
N SER A 342 16.73 -21.66 -7.34
CA SER A 342 16.79 -20.34 -6.68
C SER A 342 17.98 -19.53 -7.16
N ASP A 343 19.11 -20.16 -7.47
CA ASP A 343 20.31 -19.47 -8.00
C ASP A 343 20.10 -18.96 -9.43
N GLU A 344 19.40 -19.69 -10.27
CA GLU A 344 19.01 -19.21 -11.60
C GLU A 344 18.04 -18.03 -11.50
N ARG A 345 17.06 -18.15 -10.62
CA ARG A 345 16.09 -17.08 -10.38
C ARG A 345 16.73 -15.82 -9.82
N LEU A 346 17.73 -15.96 -8.94
CA LEU A 346 18.52 -14.84 -8.42
C LEU A 346 19.17 -14.05 -9.56
N LYS A 347 19.87 -14.74 -10.48
CA LYS A 347 20.53 -14.11 -11.63
C LYS A 347 19.55 -13.41 -12.56
N GLU A 348 18.39 -14.02 -12.82
CA GLU A 348 17.33 -13.39 -13.60
C GLU A 348 16.82 -12.09 -12.97
N LEU A 349 16.59 -12.12 -11.65
CA LEU A 349 16.10 -10.95 -10.92
C LEU A 349 17.16 -9.85 -10.85
N GLU A 350 18.44 -10.18 -10.66
CA GLU A 350 19.54 -9.21 -10.69
C GLU A 350 19.61 -8.49 -12.03
N GLN A 351 19.55 -9.21 -13.14
CA GLN A 351 19.53 -8.62 -14.48
C GLN A 351 18.27 -7.78 -14.73
N ARG A 352 17.14 -8.19 -14.13
CA ARG A 352 15.88 -7.45 -14.25
C ARG A 352 15.93 -6.15 -13.45
N VAL A 353 16.49 -6.18 -12.23
CA VAL A 353 16.72 -4.98 -11.40
C VAL A 353 17.64 -4.01 -12.12
N GLU A 354 18.74 -4.46 -12.69
CA GLU A 354 19.68 -3.61 -13.43
C GLU A 354 19.00 -2.91 -14.61
N ARG A 355 18.25 -3.65 -15.44
CA ARG A 355 17.47 -3.08 -16.56
C ARG A 355 16.42 -2.07 -16.10
N LEU A 356 15.69 -2.37 -15.02
CA LEU A 356 14.68 -1.46 -14.48
C LEU A 356 15.32 -0.23 -13.83
N SER A 357 16.47 -0.37 -13.17
CA SER A 357 17.24 0.75 -12.61
C SER A 357 17.67 1.72 -13.69
N THR A 358 18.27 1.23 -14.78
CA THR A 358 18.67 2.06 -15.91
C THR A 358 17.47 2.81 -16.52
N LYS A 359 16.36 2.11 -16.74
CA LYS A 359 15.13 2.72 -17.27
C LYS A 359 14.56 3.78 -16.33
N CYS A 360 14.61 3.52 -15.01
CA CYS A 360 14.16 4.45 -14.00
C CYS A 360 15.04 5.71 -13.95
N GLU A 361 16.38 5.55 -14.05
CA GLU A 361 17.33 6.65 -14.12
C GLU A 361 17.15 7.52 -15.37
N GLU A 362 16.91 6.93 -16.53
CA GLU A 362 16.62 7.66 -17.77
C GLU A 362 15.38 8.55 -17.59
N LYS A 363 14.29 8.00 -17.04
CA LYS A 363 13.07 8.75 -16.78
C LYS A 363 13.27 9.84 -15.72
N ALA A 364 14.02 9.55 -14.65
CA ALA A 364 14.37 10.53 -13.62
C ALA A 364 15.20 11.69 -14.21
N ASN A 365 16.14 11.40 -15.08
CA ASN A 365 16.97 12.44 -15.73
C ASN A 365 16.14 13.30 -16.71
N ALA A 366 15.18 12.72 -17.43
CA ALA A 366 14.25 13.46 -18.27
C ALA A 366 13.37 14.41 -17.41
N LEU A 367 12.85 13.91 -16.30
CA LEU A 367 12.08 14.72 -15.34
C LEU A 367 12.93 15.85 -14.75
N SER A 368 14.18 15.56 -14.36
CA SER A 368 15.15 16.56 -13.85
C SER A 368 15.42 17.67 -14.86
N ALA A 369 15.49 17.36 -16.15
CA ALA A 369 15.69 18.37 -17.19
C ALA A 369 14.51 19.35 -17.30
N LEU A 370 13.27 18.85 -17.23
CA LEU A 370 12.06 19.67 -17.20
C LEU A 370 12.02 20.57 -15.95
N ARG A 371 12.33 20.01 -14.79
CA ARG A 371 12.38 20.74 -13.51
C ARG A 371 13.40 21.87 -13.52
N LYS A 372 14.58 21.66 -14.09
CA LYS A 372 15.60 22.71 -14.25
C LYS A 372 15.14 23.84 -15.16
N THR A 373 14.41 23.53 -16.21
CA THR A 373 13.82 24.54 -17.09
C THR A 373 12.75 25.33 -16.36
N ALA A 374 11.84 24.64 -15.65
CA ALA A 374 10.81 25.27 -14.85
C ALA A 374 11.39 26.09 -13.68
N ALA A 375 12.48 25.65 -13.06
CA ALA A 375 13.17 26.40 -12.01
C ALA A 375 13.57 27.80 -12.47
N VAL A 376 14.11 27.95 -13.67
CA VAL A 376 14.48 29.24 -14.27
C VAL A 376 13.23 30.11 -14.51
N GLU A 377 12.12 29.50 -14.94
CA GLU A 377 10.86 30.21 -15.13
C GLU A 377 10.30 30.72 -13.80
N VAL A 378 10.32 29.88 -12.75
CA VAL A 378 9.92 30.25 -11.39
C VAL A 378 10.76 31.41 -10.88
N GLU A 379 12.08 31.38 -11.00
CA GLU A 379 12.99 32.45 -10.59
C GLU A 379 12.63 33.78 -11.25
N LYS A 380 12.40 33.78 -12.54
CA LYS A 380 12.10 34.95 -13.36
C LYS A 380 10.73 35.55 -13.01
N GLU A 381 9.69 34.74 -13.01
CA GLU A 381 8.33 35.19 -12.77
C GLU A 381 8.14 35.63 -11.30
N LEU A 382 8.74 34.93 -10.34
CA LEU A 382 8.67 35.31 -8.94
C LEU A 382 9.37 36.63 -8.68
N SER A 383 10.55 36.85 -9.25
CA SER A 383 11.26 38.14 -9.14
C SER A 383 10.43 39.27 -9.70
N LYS A 384 9.76 39.08 -10.82
CA LYS A 384 8.86 40.07 -11.45
C LYS A 384 7.68 40.44 -10.53
N LEU A 385 7.11 39.48 -9.82
CA LEU A 385 5.98 39.69 -8.90
C LEU A 385 6.43 40.35 -7.58
N LEU A 386 7.63 40.05 -7.08
CA LEU A 386 8.12 40.52 -5.79
C LEU A 386 8.63 41.98 -5.82
N VAL A 387 9.16 42.45 -6.95
CA VAL A 387 9.64 43.85 -7.08
C VAL A 387 8.54 44.87 -6.78
N PRO A 388 7.33 44.83 -7.39
CA PRO A 388 6.26 45.77 -7.05
C PRO A 388 5.71 45.57 -5.64
N LEU A 389 5.89 44.39 -5.05
CA LEU A 389 5.51 44.06 -3.68
C LEU A 389 6.51 44.62 -2.62
N GLY A 390 7.38 45.55 -3.00
CA GLY A 390 8.28 46.25 -2.09
C GLY A 390 9.57 45.49 -1.76
N ILE A 391 10.01 44.58 -2.65
CA ILE A 391 11.31 43.89 -2.55
C ILE A 391 12.11 44.17 -3.84
N PRO A 392 12.60 45.42 -4.04
CA PRO A 392 13.18 45.84 -5.32
C PRO A 392 14.49 45.13 -5.68
N ASN A 393 15.23 44.66 -4.67
CA ASN A 393 16.53 44.02 -4.83
C ASN A 393 16.45 42.51 -4.53
N VAL A 394 15.26 41.91 -4.74
CA VAL A 394 15.05 40.47 -4.52
C VAL A 394 15.97 39.61 -5.36
N ARG A 395 16.56 38.63 -4.73
CA ARG A 395 17.22 37.52 -5.40
C ARG A 395 16.52 36.24 -4.97
N PHE A 396 16.02 35.50 -5.92
CA PHE A 396 15.36 34.22 -5.72
C PHE A 396 16.01 33.18 -6.63
N LYS A 397 16.35 32.02 -6.07
CA LYS A 397 16.95 30.92 -6.80
C LYS A 397 16.30 29.61 -6.42
N VAL A 398 16.03 28.79 -7.41
CA VAL A 398 15.53 27.43 -7.25
C VAL A 398 16.70 26.46 -7.46
N ASP A 399 17.25 25.95 -6.38
CA ASP A 399 18.39 25.05 -6.41
C ASP A 399 17.90 23.60 -6.56
N VAL A 400 18.14 23.00 -7.74
CA VAL A 400 17.74 21.63 -8.08
C VAL A 400 18.96 20.74 -7.99
N LYS A 401 19.09 19.97 -6.92
CA LYS A 401 20.21 19.05 -6.65
C LYS A 401 19.81 17.61 -6.91
N LYS A 402 20.73 16.82 -7.47
CA LYS A 402 20.54 15.39 -7.58
C LYS A 402 20.60 14.71 -6.23
N CYS A 403 19.70 13.76 -6.01
CA CYS A 403 19.67 12.85 -4.85
C CYS A 403 19.49 11.40 -5.32
N ALA A 404 19.39 10.46 -4.38
CA ALA A 404 19.05 9.07 -4.68
C ALA A 404 17.65 8.98 -5.28
N LEU A 405 17.42 7.93 -6.11
CA LEU A 405 16.11 7.64 -6.68
C LEU A 405 15.06 7.48 -5.56
N GLY A 406 13.99 8.24 -5.67
CA GLY A 406 12.86 8.23 -4.75
C GLY A 406 11.52 8.14 -5.49
N PRO A 407 10.39 8.13 -4.79
CA PRO A 407 9.06 8.02 -5.42
C PRO A 407 8.70 9.20 -6.34
N THR A 408 9.37 10.34 -6.20
CA THR A 408 9.13 11.56 -6.95
C THR A 408 10.29 11.95 -7.90
N GLY A 409 11.24 11.06 -8.16
CA GLY A 409 12.40 11.33 -9.00
C GLY A 409 13.72 11.25 -8.25
N ASN A 410 14.75 11.89 -8.84
CA ASN A 410 16.10 11.97 -8.27
C ASN A 410 16.52 13.42 -7.96
N ASP A 411 15.56 14.32 -7.75
CA ASP A 411 15.82 15.72 -7.49
C ASP A 411 15.35 16.13 -6.09
N LYS A 412 16.18 16.96 -5.46
CA LYS A 412 15.83 17.72 -4.26
C LYS A 412 15.80 19.20 -4.63
N VAL A 413 14.68 19.86 -4.35
CA VAL A 413 14.47 21.29 -4.67
C VAL A 413 14.57 22.10 -3.40
N LEU A 414 15.34 23.20 -3.47
CA LEU A 414 15.47 24.16 -2.38
C LEU A 414 15.31 25.59 -2.90
N PHE A 415 14.36 26.34 -2.32
CA PHE A 415 14.15 27.75 -2.61
C PHE A 415 15.08 28.60 -1.76
N LEU A 416 15.97 29.32 -2.43
CA LEU A 416 16.90 30.27 -1.82
C LEU A 416 16.41 31.69 -2.07
N PHE A 417 16.46 32.54 -1.04
CA PHE A 417 15.94 33.90 -1.08
C PHE A 417 16.91 34.89 -0.41
N SER A 418 16.94 36.10 -0.94
CA SER A 418 17.51 37.24 -0.29
C SER A 418 16.72 38.50 -0.70
N ALA A 419 16.30 39.32 0.29
CA ALA A 419 15.62 40.59 0.05
C ALA A 419 16.57 41.71 -0.41
N ASN A 420 17.88 41.56 -0.21
CA ASN A 420 18.90 42.55 -0.51
C ASN A 420 20.02 41.98 -1.38
N SER A 421 20.61 42.82 -2.19
CA SER A 421 21.73 42.45 -3.06
C SER A 421 23.02 42.11 -2.30
N SER A 422 23.19 42.59 -1.09
CA SER A 422 24.41 42.47 -0.27
C SER A 422 24.41 41.27 0.70
N THR A 423 23.26 40.64 0.93
CA THR A 423 23.15 39.48 1.84
C THR A 423 23.24 38.19 1.08
N GLU A 424 23.87 37.18 1.67
CA GLU A 424 23.92 35.83 1.09
C GLU A 424 22.53 35.24 0.95
N MET A 425 22.30 34.48 -0.13
CA MET A 425 21.03 33.76 -0.31
C MET A 425 20.96 32.56 0.64
N GLN A 426 19.88 32.47 1.36
CA GLN A 426 19.64 31.39 2.32
C GLN A 426 18.26 30.74 2.04
N PRO A 427 17.97 29.55 2.60
CA PRO A 427 16.64 28.96 2.48
C PRO A 427 15.55 29.95 2.87
N VAL A 428 14.55 30.10 2.02
CA VAL A 428 13.47 31.11 2.18
C VAL A 428 12.84 31.08 3.57
N ALA A 429 12.78 29.90 4.18
CA ALA A 429 12.24 29.65 5.50
C ALA A 429 13.04 30.28 6.66
N GLN A 430 14.32 30.56 6.45
CA GLN A 430 15.24 30.98 7.52
C GLN A 430 15.47 32.50 7.54
N VAL A 431 15.18 33.18 6.43
CA VAL A 431 15.66 34.55 6.22
C VAL A 431 14.53 35.58 6.15
N ALA A 432 13.37 35.20 5.68
CA ALA A 432 12.32 36.13 5.39
C ALA A 432 11.54 36.51 6.66
N SER A 433 11.29 37.82 6.82
CA SER A 433 10.31 38.30 7.81
C SER A 433 8.91 37.76 7.48
N GLY A 434 8.01 37.68 8.46
CA GLY A 434 6.65 37.18 8.23
C GLY A 434 5.95 37.87 7.05
N GLY A 435 6.13 39.18 6.89
CA GLY A 435 5.57 39.93 5.75
C GLY A 435 6.26 39.60 4.41
N GLU A 436 7.55 39.28 4.39
CA GLU A 436 8.26 38.88 3.16
C GLU A 436 7.81 37.47 2.74
N ILE A 437 7.70 36.55 3.68
CA ILE A 437 7.18 35.20 3.43
C ILE A 437 5.75 35.26 2.86
N ALA A 438 4.88 36.10 3.41
CA ALA A 438 3.52 36.28 2.91
C ALA A 438 3.51 36.77 1.44
N ARG A 439 4.38 37.70 1.07
CA ARG A 439 4.51 38.19 -0.31
C ARG A 439 5.07 37.16 -1.27
N VAL A 440 6.07 36.37 -0.83
CA VAL A 440 6.58 35.22 -1.61
C VAL A 440 5.48 34.20 -1.82
N MET A 441 4.72 33.86 -0.78
CA MET A 441 3.61 32.92 -0.88
C MET A 441 2.49 33.42 -1.79
N LEU A 442 2.10 34.67 -1.71
CA LEU A 442 1.12 35.27 -2.64
C LEU A 442 1.59 35.15 -4.08
N SER A 443 2.86 35.45 -4.34
CA SER A 443 3.45 35.40 -5.68
C SER A 443 3.50 33.94 -6.21
N LEU A 444 3.89 32.96 -5.37
CA LEU A 444 3.86 31.55 -5.72
C LEU A 444 2.43 31.07 -6.01
N LYS A 445 1.47 31.42 -5.15
CA LYS A 445 0.05 31.06 -5.35
C LYS A 445 -0.52 31.69 -6.63
N ALA A 446 -0.13 32.89 -6.98
CA ALA A 446 -0.50 33.52 -8.25
C ALA A 446 0.03 32.74 -9.45
N MET A 447 1.28 32.26 -9.40
CA MET A 447 1.86 31.42 -10.44
C MET A 447 1.18 30.05 -10.53
N ILE A 448 1.02 29.37 -9.40
CA ILE A 448 0.37 28.05 -9.30
C ILE A 448 -1.07 28.12 -9.81
N SER A 449 -1.84 29.12 -9.38
CA SER A 449 -3.23 29.34 -9.79
C SER A 449 -3.38 29.45 -11.31
N LYS A 450 -2.44 30.13 -11.97
CA LYS A 450 -2.40 30.22 -13.45
C LYS A 450 -2.10 28.87 -14.12
N ALA A 451 -1.27 28.03 -13.49
CA ALA A 451 -0.82 26.76 -14.06
C ALA A 451 -1.84 25.64 -13.92
N ILE A 452 -2.49 25.50 -12.75
CA ILE A 452 -3.39 24.36 -12.45
C ILE A 452 -4.88 24.72 -12.40
N GLY A 453 -5.21 26.04 -12.52
CA GLY A 453 -6.62 26.47 -12.57
C GLY A 453 -7.39 26.21 -11.28
N LEU A 454 -6.78 26.40 -10.09
CA LEU A 454 -7.46 26.26 -8.79
C LEU A 454 -8.69 27.20 -8.73
N PRO A 455 -9.89 26.68 -8.50
CA PRO A 455 -11.10 27.50 -8.67
C PRO A 455 -11.40 28.41 -7.49
N THR A 456 -11.01 28.03 -6.25
CA THR A 456 -11.23 28.86 -5.05
C THR A 456 -9.97 28.94 -4.21
N ILE A 457 -9.49 30.17 -3.98
CA ILE A 457 -8.34 30.45 -3.11
C ILE A 457 -8.79 31.42 -2.02
N ILE A 458 -8.47 31.10 -0.78
CA ILE A 458 -8.79 31.93 0.38
C ILE A 458 -7.50 32.42 1.02
N PHE A 459 -7.33 33.73 1.15
CA PHE A 459 -6.22 34.37 1.84
C PHE A 459 -6.68 34.89 3.19
N ASP A 460 -6.06 34.40 4.28
CA ASP A 460 -6.32 34.85 5.64
C ASP A 460 -5.11 35.62 6.18
N GLU A 461 -5.30 36.89 6.52
CA GLU A 461 -4.29 37.78 7.12
C GLU A 461 -2.95 37.84 6.35
N ILE A 462 -3.00 37.74 5.01
CA ILE A 462 -1.80 37.82 4.15
C ILE A 462 -1.18 39.20 4.14
N ASP A 463 -1.94 40.21 4.57
CA ASP A 463 -1.63 41.64 4.60
C ASP A 463 -0.89 42.07 5.87
N THR A 464 -0.46 41.16 6.72
CA THR A 464 0.28 41.46 7.94
C THR A 464 1.64 42.11 7.63
N GLY A 465 1.89 43.29 8.20
CA GLY A 465 3.16 43.99 8.06
C GLY A 465 3.33 44.73 6.71
N VAL A 466 2.24 44.94 5.97
CA VAL A 466 2.25 45.74 4.73
C VAL A 466 1.32 46.98 4.86
N SER A 467 1.57 48.01 4.05
CA SER A 467 0.74 49.21 4.01
C SER A 467 0.91 49.95 2.68
N GLY A 468 0.04 50.92 2.45
CA GLY A 468 0.13 51.83 1.32
C GLY A 468 0.21 51.16 -0.04
N ARG A 469 1.22 51.52 -0.84
CA ARG A 469 1.39 51.04 -2.22
C ARG A 469 1.59 49.54 -2.32
N VAL A 470 2.22 48.88 -1.32
CA VAL A 470 2.44 47.45 -1.33
C VAL A 470 1.11 46.68 -1.19
N ALA A 471 0.23 47.17 -0.28
CA ALA A 471 -1.11 46.60 -0.12
C ALA A 471 -1.96 46.73 -1.41
N GLU A 472 -1.83 47.85 -2.09
CA GLU A 472 -2.49 48.07 -3.39
C GLU A 472 -1.99 47.07 -4.45
N GLN A 473 -0.66 46.85 -4.55
CA GLN A 473 -0.10 45.88 -5.48
C GLN A 473 -0.52 44.44 -5.15
N MET A 474 -0.61 44.08 -3.87
CA MET A 474 -1.17 42.79 -3.45
C MET A 474 -2.63 42.66 -3.91
N ALA A 475 -3.44 43.70 -3.78
CA ALA A 475 -4.82 43.72 -4.24
C ALA A 475 -4.94 43.53 -5.76
N TYR A 476 -4.06 44.17 -6.55
CA TYR A 476 -3.98 43.94 -8.00
C TYR A 476 -3.68 42.48 -8.34
N ILE A 477 -2.70 41.87 -7.67
CA ILE A 477 -2.37 40.43 -7.91
C ILE A 477 -3.56 39.53 -7.57
N MET A 478 -4.21 39.76 -6.41
CA MET A 478 -5.37 38.95 -5.99
C MET A 478 -6.57 39.14 -6.94
N ARG A 479 -6.81 40.36 -7.42
CA ARG A 479 -7.83 40.63 -8.42
C ARG A 479 -7.53 39.96 -9.76
N ASP A 480 -6.27 39.98 -10.20
CA ASP A 480 -5.82 39.33 -11.44
C ASP A 480 -5.90 37.80 -11.37
N MET A 481 -5.79 37.22 -10.16
CA MET A 481 -6.03 35.80 -9.91
C MET A 481 -7.52 35.43 -9.98
N GLY A 482 -8.42 36.37 -9.60
CA GLY A 482 -9.88 36.19 -9.60
C GLY A 482 -10.49 36.63 -10.92
N ASP A 483 -11.13 35.70 -11.64
CA ASP A 483 -11.86 35.99 -12.90
C ASP A 483 -13.23 35.27 -12.94
N ALA A 484 -13.84 35.14 -14.10
CA ALA A 484 -15.14 34.49 -14.27
C ALA A 484 -15.13 33.00 -13.88
N HIS A 485 -13.95 32.36 -13.91
CA HIS A 485 -13.75 30.95 -13.65
C HIS A 485 -12.96 30.66 -12.37
N ARG A 486 -12.48 31.70 -11.71
CA ARG A 486 -11.67 31.59 -10.46
C ARG A 486 -12.21 32.55 -9.41
N GLN A 487 -12.16 32.10 -8.17
CA GLN A 487 -12.65 32.81 -7.02
C GLN A 487 -11.50 33.02 -6.03
N VAL A 488 -11.26 34.28 -5.69
CA VAL A 488 -10.32 34.66 -4.65
C VAL A 488 -11.09 35.35 -3.53
N ILE A 489 -10.93 34.86 -2.31
CA ILE A 489 -11.54 35.42 -1.10
C ILE A 489 -10.39 35.89 -0.20
N CYS A 490 -10.33 37.16 0.13
CA CYS A 490 -9.33 37.73 1.03
C CYS A 490 -9.97 38.25 2.30
N ILE A 491 -9.50 37.76 3.45
CA ILE A 491 -9.82 38.34 4.75
C ILE A 491 -8.76 39.37 5.06
N THR A 492 -9.18 40.62 5.18
CA THR A 492 -8.26 41.79 5.29
C THR A 492 -8.71 42.79 6.33
N HIS A 493 -7.75 43.53 6.87
CA HIS A 493 -7.97 44.72 7.69
C HIS A 493 -7.51 45.99 6.99
N LEU A 494 -6.98 45.88 5.75
CA LEU A 494 -6.45 47.02 4.99
C LEU A 494 -7.51 47.58 4.03
N PRO A 495 -7.85 48.89 4.12
CA PRO A 495 -8.80 49.55 3.23
C PRO A 495 -8.37 49.50 1.77
N GLN A 496 -7.06 49.52 1.49
CA GLN A 496 -6.50 49.43 0.14
C GLN A 496 -6.91 48.09 -0.53
N ILE A 497 -6.82 46.96 0.19
CA ILE A 497 -7.22 45.65 -0.33
C ILE A 497 -8.74 45.56 -0.43
N ALA A 498 -9.46 46.00 0.60
CA ALA A 498 -10.91 45.97 0.66
C ALA A 498 -11.57 46.76 -0.51
N ALA A 499 -10.97 47.85 -0.93
CA ALA A 499 -11.47 48.66 -2.05
C ALA A 499 -11.46 47.90 -3.39
N PHE A 500 -10.53 46.98 -3.62
CA PHE A 500 -10.39 46.24 -4.88
C PHE A 500 -11.34 45.05 -5.04
N GLY A 501 -11.93 44.52 -3.94
CA GLY A 501 -12.89 43.42 -4.02
C GLY A 501 -14.07 43.73 -4.95
N SER A 502 -14.48 42.81 -5.79
CA SER A 502 -15.72 42.92 -6.58
C SER A 502 -16.95 42.70 -5.70
N ASN A 503 -16.83 41.87 -4.68
CA ASN A 503 -17.82 41.66 -3.65
C ASN A 503 -17.19 41.98 -2.29
N HIS A 504 -17.92 42.68 -1.42
CA HIS A 504 -17.45 43.05 -0.10
C HIS A 504 -18.42 42.57 0.96
N TYR A 505 -17.91 41.80 1.91
CA TYR A 505 -18.65 41.27 3.04
C TYR A 505 -18.12 41.86 4.34
N LYS A 506 -19.02 42.22 5.26
CA LYS A 506 -18.67 42.69 6.59
C LYS A 506 -19.08 41.69 7.62
N VAL A 507 -18.16 41.29 8.49
CA VAL A 507 -18.41 40.50 9.70
C VAL A 507 -18.56 41.46 10.87
N ALA A 508 -19.66 41.35 11.59
CA ALA A 508 -19.95 42.19 12.76
C ALA A 508 -20.37 41.31 13.96
N LYS A 509 -20.06 41.76 15.17
CA LYS A 509 -20.57 41.18 16.41
C LYS A 509 -21.74 42.01 16.92
N HIS A 510 -22.74 41.32 17.39
CA HIS A 510 -23.89 41.88 18.05
C HIS A 510 -24.06 41.24 19.44
N GLU A 511 -24.19 42.04 20.46
CA GLU A 511 -24.57 41.56 21.79
C GLU A 511 -26.08 41.37 21.85
N THR A 512 -26.52 40.21 22.26
CA THR A 512 -27.92 39.85 22.48
C THR A 512 -28.12 39.40 23.92
N SER A 513 -29.36 39.25 24.32
CA SER A 513 -29.72 38.71 25.66
C SER A 513 -29.18 37.31 25.90
N GLU A 514 -28.89 36.53 24.84
CA GLU A 514 -28.36 35.17 24.91
C GLU A 514 -26.84 35.09 24.73
N GLY A 515 -26.15 36.23 24.56
CA GLY A 515 -24.70 36.34 24.35
C GLY A 515 -24.30 37.00 23.04
N THR A 516 -23.02 36.98 22.74
CA THR A 516 -22.47 37.59 21.52
C THR A 516 -22.74 36.70 20.30
N ILE A 517 -23.30 37.26 19.23
CA ILE A 517 -23.55 36.59 17.95
C ILE A 517 -22.73 37.31 16.86
N SER A 518 -22.12 36.51 15.98
CA SER A 518 -21.44 37.01 14.78
C SER A 518 -22.36 36.87 13.57
N THR A 519 -22.48 37.96 12.81
CA THR A 519 -23.20 38.00 11.53
C THR A 519 -22.26 38.39 10.40
N MET A 520 -22.59 38.01 9.17
CA MET A 520 -21.85 38.39 7.98
C MET A 520 -22.85 38.86 6.91
N THR A 521 -22.62 40.03 6.37
CA THR A 521 -23.51 40.65 5.38
C THR A 521 -22.75 41.12 4.16
N LYS A 522 -23.34 40.93 2.97
CA LYS A 522 -22.81 41.53 1.74
C LYS A 522 -23.17 43.01 1.70
N LEU A 523 -22.17 43.88 1.50
CA LEU A 523 -22.33 45.32 1.47
C LEU A 523 -22.79 45.79 0.08
N ASN A 524 -23.75 46.72 0.07
CA ASN A 524 -24.04 47.53 -1.13
C ASN A 524 -22.99 48.66 -1.30
N ASP A 525 -23.06 49.40 -2.40
CA ASP A 525 -22.05 50.42 -2.72
C ASP A 525 -21.96 51.54 -1.65
N GLU A 526 -23.07 51.98 -1.07
CA GLU A 526 -23.09 52.97 -0.02
C GLU A 526 -22.50 52.43 1.29
N GLN A 527 -22.91 51.26 1.71
CA GLN A 527 -22.38 50.59 2.88
C GLN A 527 -20.88 50.31 2.75
N ARG A 528 -20.44 50.00 1.54
CA ARG A 528 -19.05 49.76 1.21
C ARG A 528 -18.19 51.01 1.36
N ILE A 529 -18.68 52.17 0.89
CA ILE A 529 -18.00 53.46 1.09
C ILE A 529 -17.85 53.72 2.60
N ASN A 530 -18.91 53.52 3.38
CA ASN A 530 -18.91 53.75 4.81
C ASN A 530 -17.93 52.82 5.54
N GLU A 531 -17.91 51.52 5.18
CA GLU A 531 -16.99 50.53 5.77
C GLU A 531 -15.52 50.92 5.50
N ILE A 532 -15.18 51.24 4.24
CA ILE A 532 -13.83 51.67 3.89
C ILE A 532 -13.45 52.97 4.59
N ALA A 533 -14.36 53.93 4.70
CA ALA A 533 -14.14 55.18 5.45
C ALA A 533 -13.90 54.89 6.94
N GLN A 534 -14.66 53.95 7.54
CA GLN A 534 -14.46 53.49 8.91
C GLN A 534 -13.09 52.82 9.11
N MET A 535 -12.65 52.00 8.14
CA MET A 535 -11.32 51.38 8.16
C MET A 535 -10.18 52.39 8.08
N LEU A 536 -10.41 53.54 7.44
CA LEU A 536 -9.44 54.63 7.29
C LEU A 536 -9.34 55.54 8.51
N SER A 537 -10.47 55.83 9.20
CA SER A 537 -10.56 56.85 10.25
C SER A 537 -10.87 56.30 11.65
N GLY A 538 -11.18 54.99 11.76
CA GLY A 538 -11.66 54.41 13.02
C GLY A 538 -13.14 54.70 13.28
N SER A 539 -13.52 54.93 14.55
CA SER A 539 -14.92 55.13 14.97
C SER A 539 -15.57 56.39 14.42
N ASP A 540 -14.79 57.48 14.26
CA ASP A 540 -15.30 58.76 13.82
C ASP A 540 -15.09 58.96 12.32
N ILE A 541 -16.17 58.76 11.56
CA ILE A 541 -16.12 58.92 10.09
C ILE A 541 -16.14 60.41 9.71
N SER A 542 -14.98 60.93 9.29
CA SER A 542 -14.86 62.26 8.76
C SER A 542 -15.23 62.33 7.26
N GLN A 543 -15.65 63.55 6.79
CA GLN A 543 -15.91 63.73 5.36
C GLN A 543 -14.66 63.45 4.52
N ALA A 544 -13.46 63.78 5.01
CA ALA A 544 -12.21 63.47 4.34
C ALA A 544 -11.98 61.94 4.19
N ALA A 545 -12.37 61.12 5.18
CA ALA A 545 -12.30 59.68 5.11
C ALA A 545 -13.27 59.13 4.06
N VAL A 546 -14.48 59.69 3.95
CA VAL A 546 -15.48 59.31 2.92
C VAL A 546 -14.96 59.63 1.52
N ASP A 547 -14.38 60.82 1.34
CA ASP A 547 -13.83 61.24 0.04
C ASP A 547 -12.61 60.38 -0.37
N ASN A 548 -11.78 60.01 0.60
CA ASN A 548 -10.66 59.08 0.38
C ASN A 548 -11.17 57.68 0.04
N ALA A 549 -12.18 57.17 0.74
CA ALA A 549 -12.82 55.88 0.44
C ALA A 549 -13.40 55.86 -1.00
N LYS A 550 -14.09 56.95 -1.41
CA LYS A 550 -14.58 57.07 -2.79
C LYS A 550 -13.44 57.09 -3.81
N SER A 551 -12.31 57.74 -3.48
CA SER A 551 -11.12 57.75 -4.34
C SER A 551 -10.53 56.37 -4.51
N LEU A 552 -10.35 55.60 -3.42
CA LEU A 552 -9.87 54.21 -3.46
C LEU A 552 -10.80 53.29 -4.28
N LEU A 553 -12.12 53.48 -4.18
CA LEU A 553 -13.09 52.72 -4.96
C LEU A 553 -13.10 53.06 -6.45
N LYS A 554 -12.72 54.29 -6.84
CA LYS A 554 -12.63 54.71 -8.26
C LYS A 554 -11.35 54.24 -8.95
N MET A 555 -10.34 53.82 -8.21
CA MET A 555 -9.08 53.25 -8.74
C MET A 555 -9.25 51.81 -9.25
N LYS A 556 -10.45 51.30 -9.27
CA LYS A 556 -10.82 49.95 -9.77
C LYS A 556 -10.53 49.75 -11.24
#